data_c45c07077be07ee2ae77c1348b20dc5c
#
_entry.id   c45c07077be07ee2ae77c1348b20dc5c
#
_cell.length_a   1.000
_cell.length_b   1.000
_cell.length_c   1.000
_cell.angle_alpha   90.00
_cell.angle_beta   90.00
_cell.angle_gamma   90.00
#
_symmetry.space_group_name_H-M   'P 1'
#
loop_
_entity.id
_entity.type
_entity.pdbx_description
1 polymer ?
#
loop_
_entity_poly.entity_id
_entity_poly.type
_entity_poly.pdbx_seq_one_letter_code
_entity_poly.pdbx_strand_id
1 'polypeptide(L)'
;MINVIVELSKYVILTLMVIYTFHCFYLVKQQSEEERNESLRQQLMLIFFMDFTAFLVIYLKTGKFQVVLFYVEMMAFFAGIQILYRIFYKKASILLLNNMCMLLSVGFIMLCRLDVSTATRQLVIVAGVNVVALIVPVLIRKMKFLKDLTWVYAGIGIVLLAAVFVLAKTSYGAKLSLMGIQPSEAIKITFVFFMAALLRKGADFSKVVQATVVAGLHVGILVLSRDLGSAVIFFAAYLVMIYVASRNVGYLALGLAGGSAGAVVAYHLFGHVRQRVTAWKDPMAVYQNEGYQIVQSLFAIGTGGWFGMGLCQGSPEKIPVVKNDFIFSAICEELGGIFAICLILVCMSFFLMIVNIALKLSLIHI
;
A
#
# COMPACT_ATOMS: atom_id res chain seq x y z
N MET A 1 26.91 -1.41 26.94
CA MET A 1 25.55 -1.02 27.36
C MET A 1 24.61 -0.77 26.16
N ILE A 2 24.92 0.11 25.22
CA ILE A 2 24.08 0.39 24.04
C ILE A 2 23.71 -0.89 23.26
N ASN A 3 24.68 -1.77 22.97
CA ASN A 3 24.43 -3.00 22.21
C ASN A 3 23.45 -3.95 22.95
N VAL A 4 23.46 -3.99 24.26
CA VAL A 4 22.51 -4.79 25.06
C VAL A 4 21.11 -4.20 24.96
N ILE A 5 20.97 -2.87 25.02
CA ILE A 5 19.67 -2.19 24.84
C ILE A 5 19.11 -2.50 23.45
N VAL A 6 19.95 -2.42 22.40
CA VAL A 6 19.52 -2.72 21.04
C VAL A 6 19.10 -4.19 20.89
N GLU A 7 19.85 -5.11 21.49
CA GLU A 7 19.52 -6.54 21.43
C GLU A 7 18.20 -6.85 22.18
N LEU A 8 17.97 -6.24 23.34
CA LEU A 8 16.73 -6.41 24.08
C LEU A 8 15.54 -5.74 23.37
N SER A 9 15.76 -4.58 22.75
CA SER A 9 14.70 -3.81 22.09
C SER A 9 14.03 -4.57 20.95
N LYS A 10 14.77 -5.45 20.23
CA LYS A 10 14.17 -6.26 19.15
C LYS A 10 13.05 -7.17 19.67
N TYR A 11 13.24 -7.78 20.85
CA TYR A 11 12.21 -8.63 21.46
C TYR A 11 11.02 -7.81 21.97
N VAL A 12 11.28 -6.60 22.52
CA VAL A 12 10.22 -5.67 22.92
C VAL A 12 9.39 -5.23 21.73
N ILE A 13 10.01 -4.75 20.65
CA ILE A 13 9.33 -4.32 19.42
C ILE A 13 8.52 -5.48 18.82
N LEU A 14 9.12 -6.67 18.74
CA LEU A 14 8.45 -7.87 18.25
C LEU A 14 7.22 -8.23 19.08
N THR A 15 7.35 -8.24 20.42
CA THR A 15 6.25 -8.57 21.33
C THR A 15 5.10 -7.57 21.20
N LEU A 16 5.42 -6.27 21.14
CA LEU A 16 4.41 -5.22 20.94
C LEU A 16 3.66 -5.39 19.61
N MET A 17 4.37 -5.75 18.53
CA MET A 17 3.76 -6.00 17.23
C MET A 17 2.86 -7.24 17.22
N VAL A 18 3.27 -8.34 17.88
CA VAL A 18 2.46 -9.55 18.03
C VAL A 18 1.18 -9.25 18.80
N ILE A 19 1.27 -8.56 19.94
CA ILE A 19 0.10 -8.16 20.73
C ILE A 19 -0.82 -7.25 19.91
N TYR A 20 -0.27 -6.28 19.19
CA TYR A 20 -1.04 -5.40 18.31
C TYR A 20 -1.81 -6.19 17.26
N THR A 21 -1.14 -7.12 16.59
CA THR A 21 -1.74 -8.00 15.57
C THR A 21 -2.87 -8.83 16.16
N PHE A 22 -2.69 -9.39 17.36
CA PHE A 22 -3.75 -10.11 18.06
C PHE A 22 -4.99 -9.22 18.28
N HIS A 23 -4.81 -7.99 18.76
CA HIS A 23 -5.90 -7.03 18.97
C HIS A 23 -6.64 -6.71 17.65
N CYS A 24 -5.97 -6.67 16.50
CA CYS A 24 -6.62 -6.42 15.21
C CYS A 24 -7.69 -7.48 14.90
N PHE A 25 -7.40 -8.76 15.14
CA PHE A 25 -8.35 -9.86 14.87
C PHE A 25 -9.36 -10.06 15.99
N TYR A 26 -8.96 -9.82 17.23
CA TYR A 26 -9.86 -9.86 18.39
C TYR A 26 -11.02 -8.86 18.20
N LEU A 27 -10.71 -7.63 17.80
CA LEU A 27 -11.68 -6.56 17.58
C LEU A 27 -12.69 -6.84 16.45
N VAL A 28 -12.36 -7.70 15.49
CA VAL A 28 -13.30 -8.10 14.42
C VAL A 28 -14.45 -8.95 14.98
N LYS A 29 -14.20 -9.74 16.04
CA LYS A 29 -15.17 -10.64 16.66
C LYS A 29 -15.91 -10.00 17.84
N GLN A 30 -15.39 -8.93 18.42
CA GLN A 30 -15.89 -8.32 19.65
C GLN A 30 -17.19 -7.57 19.43
N GLN A 31 -18.21 -7.89 20.21
CA GLN A 31 -19.54 -7.28 20.16
C GLN A 31 -19.78 -6.23 21.28
N SER A 32 -19.08 -6.34 22.42
CA SER A 32 -19.16 -5.37 23.52
C SER A 32 -18.48 -4.07 23.13
N GLU A 33 -19.20 -2.94 23.20
CA GLU A 33 -18.64 -1.61 22.88
C GLU A 33 -17.55 -1.18 23.90
N GLU A 34 -17.69 -1.54 25.17
CA GLU A 34 -16.74 -1.17 26.21
C GLU A 34 -15.40 -1.86 26.01
N GLU A 35 -15.38 -3.19 25.86
CA GLU A 35 -14.17 -3.97 25.58
C GLU A 35 -13.51 -3.59 24.24
N ARG A 36 -14.34 -3.25 23.25
CA ARG A 36 -13.85 -2.75 21.96
C ARG A 36 -13.12 -1.42 22.12
N ASN A 37 -13.67 -0.47 22.87
CA ASN A 37 -13.04 0.83 23.10
C ASN A 37 -11.78 0.72 23.93
N GLU A 38 -11.75 -0.20 24.88
CA GLU A 38 -10.55 -0.50 25.65
C GLU A 38 -9.44 -1.07 24.77
N SER A 39 -9.74 -2.10 23.97
CA SER A 39 -8.79 -2.69 23.02
C SER A 39 -8.26 -1.68 22.00
N LEU A 40 -9.10 -0.75 21.52
CA LEU A 40 -8.68 0.33 20.64
C LEU A 40 -7.71 1.32 21.30
N ARG A 41 -7.90 1.60 22.60
CA ARG A 41 -6.95 2.43 23.37
C ARG A 41 -5.63 1.69 23.59
N GLN A 42 -5.70 0.40 23.91
CA GLN A 42 -4.51 -0.46 24.04
C GLN A 42 -3.69 -0.49 22.74
N GLN A 43 -4.33 -0.58 21.58
CA GLN A 43 -3.64 -0.48 20.28
C GLN A 43 -2.85 0.83 20.14
N LEU A 44 -3.42 1.97 20.51
CA LEU A 44 -2.70 3.25 20.46
C LEU A 44 -1.51 3.28 21.39
N MET A 45 -1.65 2.72 22.60
CA MET A 45 -0.52 2.59 23.54
C MET A 45 0.58 1.69 22.99
N LEU A 46 0.22 0.58 22.34
CA LEU A 46 1.19 -0.33 21.70
C LEU A 46 1.97 0.37 20.59
N ILE A 47 1.31 1.17 19.74
CA ILE A 47 1.99 1.99 18.73
C ILE A 47 2.98 2.95 19.42
N PHE A 48 2.52 3.69 20.42
CA PHE A 48 3.37 4.65 21.14
C PHE A 48 4.62 4.00 21.74
N PHE A 49 4.47 2.86 22.45
CA PHE A 49 5.61 2.16 23.05
C PHE A 49 6.55 1.56 22.01
N MET A 50 6.02 1.06 20.91
CA MET A 50 6.83 0.54 19.80
C MET A 50 7.65 1.66 19.15
N ASP A 51 7.01 2.81 18.87
CA ASP A 51 7.68 3.96 18.30
C ASP A 51 8.75 4.51 19.25
N PHE A 52 8.40 4.70 20.51
CA PHE A 52 9.34 5.17 21.52
C PHE A 52 10.59 4.27 21.59
N THR A 53 10.38 2.95 21.66
CA THR A 53 11.49 1.97 21.72
C THR A 53 12.34 2.04 20.46
N ALA A 54 11.73 2.07 19.27
CA ALA A 54 12.44 2.11 18.00
C ALA A 54 13.24 3.40 17.82
N PHE A 55 12.64 4.57 18.07
CA PHE A 55 13.32 5.85 17.91
C PHE A 55 14.40 6.07 18.98
N LEU A 56 14.23 5.54 20.20
CA LEU A 56 15.27 5.51 21.21
C LEU A 56 16.49 4.73 20.72
N VAL A 57 16.28 3.55 20.12
CA VAL A 57 17.37 2.73 19.54
C VAL A 57 18.07 3.47 18.41
N ILE A 58 17.34 4.06 17.46
CA ILE A 58 17.92 4.81 16.36
C ILE A 58 18.75 5.99 16.90
N TYR A 59 18.23 6.72 17.89
CA TYR A 59 18.96 7.82 18.50
C TYR A 59 20.25 7.37 19.20
N LEU A 60 20.19 6.30 20.02
CA LEU A 60 21.35 5.76 20.72
C LEU A 60 22.45 5.25 19.75
N LYS A 61 22.06 4.75 18.58
CA LYS A 61 23.01 4.26 17.56
C LYS A 61 23.57 5.38 16.69
N THR A 62 22.79 6.38 16.36
CA THR A 62 23.19 7.44 15.41
C THR A 62 23.74 8.70 16.11
N GLY A 63 23.34 8.96 17.36
CA GLY A 63 23.65 10.19 18.09
C GLY A 63 23.01 11.46 17.50
N LYS A 64 22.14 11.34 16.51
CA LYS A 64 21.57 12.48 15.78
C LYS A 64 20.32 13.01 16.49
N PHE A 65 20.37 14.23 16.99
CA PHE A 65 19.21 14.88 17.64
C PHE A 65 18.00 15.04 16.68
N GLN A 66 18.25 15.12 15.38
CA GLN A 66 17.20 15.16 14.36
C GLN A 66 16.22 13.96 14.42
N VAL A 67 16.67 12.79 14.89
CA VAL A 67 15.81 11.61 15.11
C VAL A 67 14.78 11.87 16.21
N VAL A 68 15.18 12.55 17.27
CA VAL A 68 14.28 12.91 18.37
C VAL A 68 13.24 13.94 17.91
N LEU A 69 13.69 14.94 17.16
CA LEU A 69 12.79 15.95 16.59
C LEU A 69 11.75 15.32 15.67
N PHE A 70 12.20 14.46 14.75
CA PHE A 70 11.30 13.73 13.84
C PHE A 70 10.28 12.85 14.61
N TYR A 71 10.71 12.17 15.68
CA TYR A 71 9.81 11.40 16.53
C TYR A 71 8.68 12.28 17.12
N VAL A 72 9.04 13.44 17.64
CA VAL A 72 8.05 14.39 18.22
C VAL A 72 7.08 14.88 17.12
N GLU A 73 7.59 15.26 15.96
CA GLU A 73 6.75 15.67 14.82
C GLU A 73 5.79 14.58 14.38
N MET A 74 6.27 13.33 14.26
CA MET A 74 5.47 12.17 13.91
C MET A 74 4.38 11.88 14.95
N MET A 75 4.71 11.94 16.24
CA MET A 75 3.74 11.73 17.33
C MET A 75 2.68 12.83 17.37
N ALA A 76 3.08 14.09 17.17
CA ALA A 76 2.14 15.21 17.05
C ALA A 76 1.19 15.01 15.83
N PHE A 77 1.72 14.54 14.72
CA PHE A 77 0.94 14.21 13.53
C PHE A 77 -0.08 13.08 13.80
N PHE A 78 0.32 11.98 14.46
CA PHE A 78 -0.59 10.89 14.79
C PHE A 78 -1.69 11.34 15.78
N ALA A 79 -1.33 12.12 16.80
CA ALA A 79 -2.31 12.71 17.69
C ALA A 79 -3.29 13.63 16.95
N GLY A 80 -2.78 14.47 16.05
CA GLY A 80 -3.58 15.36 15.20
C GLY A 80 -4.58 14.58 14.33
N ILE A 81 -4.15 13.53 13.66
CA ILE A 81 -5.04 12.66 12.86
C ILE A 81 -6.13 12.07 13.74
N GLN A 82 -5.77 11.46 14.86
CA GLN A 82 -6.74 10.82 15.77
C GLN A 82 -7.81 11.83 16.25
N ILE A 83 -7.41 13.06 16.58
CA ILE A 83 -8.32 14.12 17.00
C ILE A 83 -9.21 14.59 15.84
N LEU A 84 -8.62 14.90 14.68
CA LEU A 84 -9.35 15.43 13.52
C LEU A 84 -10.40 14.44 13.01
N TYR A 85 -10.04 13.16 12.86
CA TYR A 85 -11.02 12.16 12.40
C TYR A 85 -12.14 11.94 13.41
N ARG A 86 -11.89 12.00 14.72
CA ARG A 86 -12.93 11.90 15.75
C ARG A 86 -13.89 13.11 15.76
N ILE A 87 -13.37 14.30 15.45
CA ILE A 87 -14.18 15.52 15.37
C ILE A 87 -15.04 15.53 14.10
N PHE A 88 -14.41 15.36 12.92
CA PHE A 88 -15.08 15.53 11.64
C PHE A 88 -15.86 14.29 11.20
N TYR A 89 -15.41 13.09 11.58
CA TYR A 89 -15.96 11.80 11.13
C TYR A 89 -16.28 10.87 12.29
N LYS A 90 -17.24 11.22 13.14
CA LYS A 90 -17.64 10.44 14.33
C LYS A 90 -17.99 8.97 14.05
N LYS A 91 -18.37 8.64 12.80
CA LYS A 91 -18.71 7.27 12.36
C LYS A 91 -17.53 6.54 11.70
N ALA A 92 -16.36 7.15 11.62
CA ALA A 92 -15.19 6.49 11.06
C ALA A 92 -14.74 5.33 11.95
N SER A 93 -14.26 4.25 11.33
CA SER A 93 -13.73 3.11 12.07
C SER A 93 -12.38 3.47 12.72
N ILE A 94 -12.35 3.52 14.05
CA ILE A 94 -11.12 3.79 14.80
C ILE A 94 -10.09 2.68 14.57
N LEU A 95 -10.51 1.43 14.41
CA LEU A 95 -9.59 0.33 14.08
C LEU A 95 -8.87 0.57 12.75
N LEU A 96 -9.60 1.06 11.73
CA LEU A 96 -8.99 1.41 10.44
C LEU A 96 -7.93 2.51 10.62
N LEU A 97 -8.25 3.51 11.42
CA LEU A 97 -7.35 4.62 11.72
C LEU A 97 -6.11 4.17 12.48
N ASN A 98 -6.26 3.29 13.47
CA ASN A 98 -5.15 2.71 14.23
C ASN A 98 -4.24 1.87 13.31
N ASN A 99 -4.81 1.02 12.45
CA ASN A 99 -4.05 0.23 11.50
C ASN A 99 -3.28 1.13 10.50
N MET A 100 -3.88 2.23 10.04
CA MET A 100 -3.19 3.22 9.22
C MET A 100 -2.00 3.84 9.98
N CYS A 101 -2.19 4.24 11.24
CA CYS A 101 -1.11 4.79 12.07
C CYS A 101 0.01 3.75 12.28
N MET A 102 -0.33 2.47 12.55
CA MET A 102 0.66 1.40 12.71
C MET A 102 1.50 1.19 11.44
N LEU A 103 0.86 1.13 10.26
CA LEU A 103 1.58 0.96 9.00
C LEU A 103 2.48 2.16 8.68
N LEU A 104 2.00 3.37 8.95
CA LEU A 104 2.80 4.59 8.80
C LEU A 104 3.97 4.63 9.80
N SER A 105 3.74 4.21 11.05
CA SER A 105 4.76 4.10 12.10
C SER A 105 5.93 3.21 11.64
N VAL A 106 5.63 1.97 11.21
CA VAL A 106 6.67 1.05 10.72
C VAL A 106 7.42 1.65 9.52
N GLY A 107 6.70 2.29 8.58
CA GLY A 107 7.31 2.98 7.46
C GLY A 107 8.23 4.12 7.89
N PHE A 108 7.81 4.96 8.84
CA PHE A 108 8.62 6.07 9.35
C PHE A 108 9.84 5.61 10.17
N ILE A 109 9.71 4.55 10.97
CA ILE A 109 10.85 3.93 11.67
C ILE A 109 11.92 3.54 10.67
N MET A 110 11.55 2.79 9.63
CA MET A 110 12.51 2.29 8.63
C MET A 110 13.09 3.43 7.77
N LEU A 111 12.27 4.39 7.34
CA LEU A 111 12.77 5.54 6.58
C LEU A 111 13.72 6.40 7.44
N CYS A 112 13.38 6.68 8.70
CA CYS A 112 14.23 7.43 9.61
C CYS A 112 15.56 6.70 9.87
N ARG A 113 15.51 5.36 10.01
CA ARG A 113 16.70 4.51 10.12
C ARG A 113 17.61 4.63 8.89
N LEU A 114 17.03 4.66 7.69
CA LEU A 114 17.79 4.76 6.43
C LEU A 114 18.24 6.18 6.12
N ASP A 115 17.35 7.17 6.31
CA ASP A 115 17.62 8.56 6.01
C ASP A 115 16.54 9.48 6.59
N VAL A 116 16.90 10.26 7.60
CA VAL A 116 16.00 11.19 8.30
C VAL A 116 15.38 12.21 7.34
N SER A 117 16.14 12.70 6.35
CA SER A 117 15.63 13.71 5.40
C SER A 117 14.49 13.16 4.53
N THR A 118 14.63 11.90 4.09
CA THR A 118 13.56 11.18 3.36
C THR A 118 12.34 10.95 4.25
N ALA A 119 12.53 10.58 5.52
CA ALA A 119 11.44 10.41 6.48
C ALA A 119 10.66 11.71 6.71
N THR A 120 11.36 12.84 6.91
CA THR A 120 10.71 14.16 7.10
C THR A 120 9.94 14.57 5.85
N ARG A 121 10.52 14.41 4.67
CA ARG A 121 9.81 14.68 3.40
C ARG A 121 8.54 13.84 3.27
N GLN A 122 8.62 12.55 3.62
CA GLN A 122 7.47 11.65 3.58
C GLN A 122 6.39 12.05 4.57
N LEU A 123 6.76 12.48 5.79
CA LEU A 123 5.81 12.97 6.79
C LEU A 123 5.02 14.19 6.28
N VAL A 124 5.69 15.15 5.63
CA VAL A 124 5.04 16.33 5.04
C VAL A 124 4.05 15.92 3.94
N ILE A 125 4.46 14.98 3.05
CA ILE A 125 3.57 14.47 2.00
C ILE A 125 2.35 13.79 2.60
N VAL A 126 2.53 12.90 3.58
CA VAL A 126 1.44 12.19 4.24
C VAL A 126 0.51 13.15 4.97
N ALA A 127 1.05 14.20 5.61
CA ALA A 127 0.23 15.23 6.26
C ALA A 127 -0.63 15.98 5.24
N GLY A 128 -0.07 16.40 4.10
CA GLY A 128 -0.81 17.05 3.02
C GLY A 128 -1.90 16.16 2.44
N VAL A 129 -1.59 14.87 2.18
CA VAL A 129 -2.56 13.90 1.68
C VAL A 129 -3.70 13.66 2.68
N ASN A 130 -3.42 13.62 3.98
CA ASN A 130 -4.46 13.48 5.01
C ASN A 130 -5.42 14.69 5.03
N VAL A 131 -4.92 15.91 4.84
CA VAL A 131 -5.79 17.10 4.72
C VAL A 131 -6.71 16.95 3.51
N VAL A 132 -6.19 16.53 2.35
CA VAL A 132 -7.01 16.26 1.15
C VAL A 132 -8.04 15.16 1.44
N ALA A 133 -7.63 14.07 2.11
CA ALA A 133 -8.51 12.96 2.46
C ALA A 133 -9.69 13.38 3.37
N LEU A 134 -9.49 14.37 4.25
CA LEU A 134 -10.58 14.95 5.05
C LEU A 134 -11.59 15.74 4.20
N ILE A 135 -11.16 16.33 3.09
CA ILE A 135 -12.03 17.15 2.22
C ILE A 135 -12.84 16.28 1.24
N VAL A 136 -12.26 15.18 0.75
CA VAL A 136 -12.86 14.32 -0.30
C VAL A 136 -14.29 13.86 0.00
N PRO A 137 -14.66 13.35 1.20
CA PRO A 137 -16.02 12.93 1.48
C PRO A 137 -17.04 14.08 1.42
N VAL A 138 -16.64 15.30 1.79
CA VAL A 138 -17.47 16.50 1.70
C VAL A 138 -17.71 16.87 0.25
N LEU A 139 -16.66 16.83 -0.58
CA LEU A 139 -16.76 17.10 -2.01
C LEU A 139 -17.67 16.10 -2.71
N ILE A 140 -17.48 14.79 -2.47
CA ILE A 140 -18.31 13.75 -3.10
C ILE A 140 -19.79 13.92 -2.74
N ARG A 141 -20.12 14.28 -1.48
CA ARG A 141 -21.50 14.52 -1.05
C ARG A 141 -22.14 15.73 -1.74
N LYS A 142 -21.39 16.81 -1.98
CA LYS A 142 -21.88 18.05 -2.59
C LYS A 142 -21.94 17.98 -4.11
N MET A 143 -21.00 17.30 -4.75
CA MET A 143 -20.82 17.27 -6.21
C MET A 143 -21.60 16.11 -6.85
N LYS A 144 -22.94 16.18 -6.82
CA LYS A 144 -23.81 15.12 -7.37
C LYS A 144 -23.62 14.85 -8.87
N PHE A 145 -23.07 15.81 -9.63
CA PHE A 145 -22.80 15.68 -11.05
C PHE A 145 -21.64 14.70 -11.38
N LEU A 146 -20.79 14.40 -10.40
CA LEU A 146 -19.67 13.45 -10.59
C LEU A 146 -20.13 12.07 -11.11
N LYS A 147 -21.33 11.66 -10.72
CA LYS A 147 -21.91 10.37 -11.16
C LYS A 147 -22.26 10.33 -12.66
N ASP A 148 -22.39 11.47 -13.31
CA ASP A 148 -22.82 11.58 -14.70
C ASP A 148 -21.64 11.80 -15.66
N LEU A 149 -20.42 11.96 -15.15
CA LEU A 149 -19.20 12.20 -15.91
C LEU A 149 -18.47 10.92 -16.36
N THR A 150 -19.21 9.81 -16.57
CA THR A 150 -18.65 8.48 -16.89
C THR A 150 -17.59 8.52 -17.99
N TRP A 151 -17.93 9.07 -19.15
CA TRP A 151 -17.03 9.10 -20.31
C TRP A 151 -15.91 10.13 -20.18
N VAL A 152 -16.11 11.18 -19.37
CA VAL A 152 -15.04 12.14 -19.06
C VAL A 152 -13.94 11.48 -18.25
N TYR A 153 -14.27 10.65 -17.27
CA TYR A 153 -13.26 9.88 -16.52
C TYR A 153 -12.48 8.90 -17.40
N ALA A 154 -13.18 8.17 -18.29
CA ALA A 154 -12.53 7.28 -19.24
C ALA A 154 -11.59 8.05 -20.17
N GLY A 155 -12.06 9.18 -20.73
CA GLY A 155 -11.28 10.02 -21.65
C GLY A 155 -10.03 10.61 -20.97
N ILE A 156 -10.18 11.19 -19.78
CA ILE A 156 -9.03 11.71 -19.02
C ILE A 156 -8.01 10.62 -18.76
N GLY A 157 -8.45 9.43 -18.31
CA GLY A 157 -7.56 8.32 -18.03
C GLY A 157 -6.77 7.87 -19.26
N ILE A 158 -7.44 7.63 -20.38
CA ILE A 158 -6.80 7.19 -21.63
C ILE A 158 -5.86 8.26 -22.20
N VAL A 159 -6.29 9.53 -22.23
CA VAL A 159 -5.47 10.64 -22.76
C VAL A 159 -4.20 10.83 -21.91
N LEU A 160 -4.31 10.82 -20.59
CA LEU A 160 -3.14 10.93 -19.72
C LEU A 160 -2.20 9.73 -19.85
N LEU A 161 -2.70 8.50 -19.96
CA LEU A 161 -1.85 7.33 -20.20
C LEU A 161 -1.17 7.40 -21.56
N ALA A 162 -1.90 7.80 -22.61
CA ALA A 162 -1.32 7.98 -23.93
C ALA A 162 -0.25 9.08 -23.93
N ALA A 163 -0.48 10.19 -23.23
CA ALA A 163 0.51 11.26 -23.06
C ALA A 163 1.78 10.75 -22.36
N VAL A 164 1.64 9.94 -21.30
CA VAL A 164 2.79 9.29 -20.64
C VAL A 164 3.51 8.36 -21.60
N PHE A 165 2.79 7.53 -22.35
CA PHE A 165 3.40 6.61 -23.32
C PHE A 165 4.25 7.34 -24.38
N VAL A 166 3.76 8.51 -24.85
CA VAL A 166 4.45 9.27 -25.92
C VAL A 166 5.56 10.17 -25.35
N LEU A 167 5.27 10.91 -24.25
CA LEU A 167 6.11 12.02 -23.76
C LEU A 167 7.06 11.63 -22.63
N ALA A 168 6.79 10.56 -21.88
CA ALA A 168 7.63 10.21 -20.74
C ALA A 168 9.00 9.68 -21.18
N LYS A 169 10.04 10.15 -20.49
CA LYS A 169 11.39 9.58 -20.62
C LYS A 169 11.44 8.19 -19.98
N THR A 170 12.19 7.29 -20.60
CA THR A 170 12.41 5.95 -20.04
C THR A 170 13.30 6.06 -18.80
N SER A 171 12.78 5.65 -17.65
CA SER A 171 13.52 5.57 -16.39
C SER A 171 13.44 4.13 -15.86
N TYR A 172 14.59 3.53 -15.51
CA TYR A 172 14.67 2.12 -15.10
C TYR A 172 13.94 1.14 -16.04
N GLY A 173 14.00 1.41 -17.33
CA GLY A 173 13.41 0.54 -18.37
C GLY A 173 11.90 0.70 -18.59
N ALA A 174 11.21 1.58 -17.85
CA ALA A 174 9.79 1.86 -18.02
C ALA A 174 9.51 3.36 -18.21
N LYS A 175 8.41 3.69 -18.88
CA LYS A 175 7.91 5.07 -19.05
C LYS A 175 6.89 5.34 -17.95
N LEU A 176 7.33 5.82 -16.79
CA LEU A 176 6.50 5.90 -15.59
C LEU A 176 6.15 7.33 -15.19
N SER A 177 7.04 8.30 -15.42
CA SER A 177 6.88 9.64 -14.88
C SER A 177 6.93 10.74 -15.95
N LEU A 178 6.05 11.72 -15.78
CA LEU A 178 6.06 12.97 -16.50
C LEU A 178 6.43 14.09 -15.50
N MET A 179 7.54 14.81 -15.71
CA MET A 179 8.01 15.86 -14.80
C MET A 179 8.15 15.42 -13.33
N GLY A 180 8.51 14.15 -13.06
CA GLY A 180 8.68 13.63 -11.70
C GLY A 180 7.39 13.21 -11.00
N ILE A 181 6.22 13.34 -11.65
CA ILE A 181 4.93 12.82 -11.18
C ILE A 181 4.61 11.56 -11.96
N GLN A 182 4.06 10.56 -11.31
CA GLN A 182 3.58 9.33 -11.95
C GLN A 182 2.06 9.43 -12.17
N PRO A 183 1.60 9.78 -13.40
CA PRO A 183 0.17 10.01 -13.65
C PRO A 183 -0.70 8.77 -13.44
N SER A 184 -0.16 7.56 -13.56
CA SER A 184 -0.90 6.32 -13.32
C SER A 184 -1.52 6.24 -11.92
N GLU A 185 -0.92 6.93 -10.91
CA GLU A 185 -1.47 7.01 -9.56
C GLU A 185 -2.79 7.79 -9.52
N ALA A 186 -2.86 8.93 -10.20
CA ALA A 186 -4.08 9.73 -10.32
C ALA A 186 -5.11 9.03 -11.21
N ILE A 187 -4.66 8.35 -12.26
CA ILE A 187 -5.54 7.68 -13.22
C ILE A 187 -6.24 6.48 -12.58
N LYS A 188 -5.63 5.79 -11.60
CA LYS A 188 -6.33 4.76 -10.80
C LYS A 188 -7.64 5.29 -10.20
N ILE A 189 -7.61 6.51 -9.70
CA ILE A 189 -8.80 7.16 -9.10
C ILE A 189 -9.85 7.42 -10.18
N THR A 190 -9.48 8.04 -11.32
CA THR A 190 -10.45 8.29 -12.41
C THR A 190 -10.99 7.00 -13.00
N PHE A 191 -10.19 5.94 -13.09
CA PHE A 191 -10.64 4.63 -13.55
C PHE A 191 -11.69 4.01 -12.62
N VAL A 192 -11.49 4.08 -11.30
CA VAL A 192 -12.48 3.60 -10.32
C VAL A 192 -13.77 4.43 -10.41
N PHE A 193 -13.69 5.75 -10.57
CA PHE A 193 -14.86 6.60 -10.79
C PHE A 193 -15.60 6.25 -12.10
N PHE A 194 -14.87 5.99 -13.18
CA PHE A 194 -15.44 5.51 -14.44
C PHE A 194 -16.24 4.23 -14.24
N MET A 195 -15.60 3.22 -13.65
CA MET A 195 -16.22 1.91 -13.40
C MET A 195 -17.46 2.04 -12.50
N ALA A 196 -17.36 2.80 -11.41
CA ALA A 196 -18.46 3.02 -10.48
C ALA A 196 -19.64 3.75 -11.14
N ALA A 197 -19.37 4.77 -11.94
CA ALA A 197 -20.41 5.52 -12.64
C ALA A 197 -21.10 4.67 -13.72
N LEU A 198 -20.35 3.88 -14.49
CA LEU A 198 -20.88 3.01 -15.54
C LEU A 198 -21.76 1.89 -14.97
N LEU A 199 -21.32 1.26 -13.89
CA LEU A 199 -21.96 0.08 -13.32
C LEU A 199 -23.03 0.41 -12.25
N ARG A 200 -23.20 1.68 -11.90
CA ARG A 200 -24.14 2.14 -10.85
C ARG A 200 -25.58 1.62 -11.03
N LYS A 201 -26.08 1.55 -12.27
CA LYS A 201 -27.45 1.12 -12.61
C LYS A 201 -27.55 -0.35 -13.00
N GLY A 202 -26.64 -1.19 -12.53
CA GLY A 202 -26.53 -2.60 -12.91
C GLY A 202 -25.49 -2.87 -13.98
N ALA A 203 -25.10 -4.13 -14.09
CA ALA A 203 -24.07 -4.60 -15.02
C ALA A 203 -24.71 -5.39 -16.18
N ASP A 204 -25.49 -4.70 -17.02
CA ASP A 204 -26.02 -5.27 -18.24
C ASP A 204 -24.88 -5.67 -19.18
N PHE A 205 -25.09 -6.65 -20.04
CA PHE A 205 -24.05 -7.16 -20.97
C PHE A 205 -23.36 -6.03 -21.75
N SER A 206 -24.12 -5.06 -22.27
CA SER A 206 -23.57 -3.90 -22.98
C SER A 206 -22.62 -3.07 -22.11
N LYS A 207 -22.96 -2.83 -20.84
CA LYS A 207 -22.09 -2.10 -19.91
C LYS A 207 -20.84 -2.89 -19.52
N VAL A 208 -20.98 -4.22 -19.36
CA VAL A 208 -19.84 -5.09 -19.14
C VAL A 208 -18.87 -5.03 -20.31
N VAL A 209 -19.36 -5.08 -21.54
CA VAL A 209 -18.53 -4.95 -22.75
C VAL A 209 -17.83 -3.58 -22.78
N GLN A 210 -18.56 -2.48 -22.52
CA GLN A 210 -17.98 -1.13 -22.48
C GLN A 210 -16.88 -1.03 -21.40
N ALA A 211 -17.14 -1.55 -20.20
CA ALA A 211 -16.16 -1.60 -19.12
C ALA A 211 -14.91 -2.40 -19.53
N THR A 212 -15.12 -3.56 -20.17
CA THR A 212 -14.03 -4.43 -20.62
C THR A 212 -13.16 -3.75 -21.68
N VAL A 213 -13.77 -3.09 -22.67
CA VAL A 213 -13.03 -2.36 -23.72
C VAL A 213 -12.21 -1.23 -23.12
N VAL A 214 -12.80 -0.40 -22.27
CA VAL A 214 -12.08 0.72 -21.65
C VAL A 214 -10.99 0.23 -20.69
N ALA A 215 -11.27 -0.79 -19.88
CA ALA A 215 -10.25 -1.41 -19.02
C ALA A 215 -9.11 -2.03 -19.84
N GLY A 216 -9.45 -2.73 -20.93
CA GLY A 216 -8.48 -3.30 -21.86
C GLY A 216 -7.57 -2.24 -22.50
N LEU A 217 -8.11 -1.08 -22.86
CA LEU A 217 -7.32 0.06 -23.36
C LEU A 217 -6.35 0.59 -22.30
N HIS A 218 -6.81 0.81 -21.05
CA HIS A 218 -5.94 1.25 -19.96
C HIS A 218 -4.82 0.25 -19.69
N VAL A 219 -5.16 -1.02 -19.53
CA VAL A 219 -4.18 -2.10 -19.30
C VAL A 219 -3.23 -2.24 -20.48
N GLY A 220 -3.73 -2.19 -21.72
CA GLY A 220 -2.91 -2.27 -22.93
C GLY A 220 -1.87 -1.16 -23.01
N ILE A 221 -2.26 0.11 -22.78
CA ILE A 221 -1.32 1.23 -22.77
C ILE A 221 -0.28 1.08 -21.65
N LEU A 222 -0.67 0.62 -20.45
CA LEU A 222 0.26 0.38 -19.35
C LEU A 222 1.27 -0.73 -19.66
N VAL A 223 0.84 -1.83 -20.28
CA VAL A 223 1.73 -2.90 -20.73
C VAL A 223 2.72 -2.38 -21.78
N LEU A 224 2.27 -1.60 -22.77
CA LEU A 224 3.13 -0.96 -23.75
C LEU A 224 4.12 0.02 -23.13
N SER A 225 3.71 0.72 -22.05
CA SER A 225 4.56 1.62 -21.26
C SER A 225 5.55 0.87 -20.35
N ARG A 226 5.49 -0.46 -20.31
CA ARG A 226 6.26 -1.35 -19.42
C ARG A 226 5.92 -1.19 -17.92
N ASP A 227 4.77 -0.59 -17.61
CA ASP A 227 4.24 -0.47 -16.25
C ASP A 227 3.33 -1.66 -15.91
N LEU A 228 3.95 -2.83 -15.76
CA LEU A 228 3.23 -4.07 -15.49
C LEU A 228 2.57 -4.09 -14.12
N GLY A 229 3.16 -3.39 -13.14
CA GLY A 229 2.61 -3.27 -11.78
C GLY A 229 1.26 -2.56 -11.80
N SER A 230 1.19 -1.38 -12.40
CA SER A 230 -0.08 -0.65 -12.56
C SER A 230 -1.07 -1.44 -13.42
N ALA A 231 -0.62 -2.09 -14.49
CA ALA A 231 -1.50 -2.91 -15.35
C ALA A 231 -2.24 -4.01 -14.55
N VAL A 232 -1.54 -4.72 -13.65
CA VAL A 232 -2.16 -5.74 -12.79
C VAL A 232 -3.15 -5.11 -11.81
N ILE A 233 -2.86 -3.94 -11.24
CA ILE A 233 -3.76 -3.23 -10.31
C ILE A 233 -5.05 -2.81 -11.03
N PHE A 234 -4.96 -2.22 -12.23
CA PHE A 234 -6.13 -1.84 -13.04
C PHE A 234 -6.97 -3.05 -13.41
N PHE A 235 -6.32 -4.12 -13.83
CA PHE A 235 -7.00 -5.36 -14.17
C PHE A 235 -7.71 -5.99 -12.96
N ALA A 236 -7.06 -6.05 -11.80
CA ALA A 236 -7.67 -6.55 -10.57
C ALA A 236 -8.85 -5.69 -10.13
N ALA A 237 -8.72 -4.35 -10.17
CA ALA A 237 -9.81 -3.44 -9.88
C ALA A 237 -11.00 -3.65 -10.82
N TYR A 238 -10.76 -3.79 -12.13
CA TYR A 238 -11.78 -4.12 -13.12
C TYR A 238 -12.52 -5.40 -12.77
N LEU A 239 -11.81 -6.50 -12.50
CA LEU A 239 -12.42 -7.79 -12.18
C LEU A 239 -13.29 -7.73 -10.94
N VAL A 240 -12.76 -7.13 -9.86
CA VAL A 240 -13.51 -6.99 -8.60
C VAL A 240 -14.77 -6.16 -8.81
N MET A 241 -14.68 -5.02 -9.51
CA MET A 241 -15.82 -4.13 -9.72
C MET A 241 -16.90 -4.77 -10.61
N ILE A 242 -16.52 -5.49 -11.67
CA ILE A 242 -17.47 -6.25 -12.50
C ILE A 242 -18.16 -7.34 -11.67
N TYR A 243 -17.40 -8.11 -10.88
CA TYR A 243 -17.96 -9.14 -10.04
C TYR A 243 -18.95 -8.58 -9.00
N VAL A 244 -18.59 -7.51 -8.31
CA VAL A 244 -19.45 -6.86 -7.31
C VAL A 244 -20.73 -6.32 -7.95
N ALA A 245 -20.64 -5.72 -9.13
CA ALA A 245 -21.80 -5.12 -9.82
C ALA A 245 -22.72 -6.16 -10.47
N SER A 246 -22.16 -7.22 -11.05
CA SER A 246 -22.94 -8.25 -11.76
C SER A 246 -23.39 -9.40 -10.86
N ARG A 247 -22.66 -9.63 -9.75
CA ARG A 247 -22.76 -10.83 -8.89
C ARG A 247 -22.68 -12.15 -9.67
N ASN A 248 -22.07 -12.13 -10.84
CA ASN A 248 -21.95 -13.27 -11.73
C ASN A 248 -20.49 -13.77 -11.76
N VAL A 249 -20.30 -14.97 -11.21
CA VAL A 249 -18.99 -15.64 -11.18
C VAL A 249 -18.48 -15.94 -12.60
N GLY A 250 -19.38 -16.09 -13.59
CA GLY A 250 -19.00 -16.31 -14.99
C GLY A 250 -18.16 -15.18 -15.58
N TYR A 251 -18.48 -13.92 -15.28
CA TYR A 251 -17.66 -12.78 -15.71
C TYR A 251 -16.30 -12.75 -15.02
N LEU A 252 -16.22 -13.14 -13.73
CA LEU A 252 -14.96 -13.27 -13.04
C LEU A 252 -14.08 -14.37 -13.66
N ALA A 253 -14.66 -15.54 -13.95
CA ALA A 253 -13.97 -16.66 -14.57
C ALA A 253 -13.47 -16.30 -15.98
N LEU A 254 -14.33 -15.69 -16.81
CA LEU A 254 -13.96 -15.22 -18.15
C LEU A 254 -12.85 -14.15 -18.08
N GLY A 255 -12.96 -13.22 -17.15
CA GLY A 255 -11.93 -12.19 -16.95
C GLY A 255 -10.59 -12.81 -16.56
N LEU A 256 -10.57 -13.73 -15.59
CA LEU A 256 -9.36 -14.44 -15.18
C LEU A 256 -8.77 -15.27 -16.35
N ALA A 257 -9.60 -15.98 -17.10
CA ALA A 257 -9.14 -16.72 -18.27
C ALA A 257 -8.56 -15.80 -19.35
N GLY A 258 -9.25 -14.69 -19.64
CA GLY A 258 -8.76 -13.68 -20.60
C GLY A 258 -7.47 -13.00 -20.13
N GLY A 259 -7.36 -12.67 -18.85
CA GLY A 259 -6.14 -12.12 -18.26
C GLY A 259 -4.97 -13.09 -18.31
N SER A 260 -5.22 -14.36 -18.02
CA SER A 260 -4.19 -15.42 -18.13
C SER A 260 -3.72 -15.60 -19.57
N ALA A 261 -4.65 -15.64 -20.54
CA ALA A 261 -4.31 -15.69 -21.95
C ALA A 261 -3.51 -14.44 -22.38
N GLY A 262 -3.94 -13.25 -21.95
CA GLY A 262 -3.22 -12.00 -22.21
C GLY A 262 -1.82 -12.00 -21.62
N ALA A 263 -1.62 -12.54 -20.41
CA ALA A 263 -0.31 -12.69 -19.79
C ALA A 263 0.62 -13.62 -20.58
N VAL A 264 0.09 -14.75 -21.10
CA VAL A 264 0.86 -15.66 -21.98
C VAL A 264 1.25 -14.96 -23.27
N VAL A 265 0.33 -14.25 -23.91
CA VAL A 265 0.61 -13.47 -25.13
C VAL A 265 1.67 -12.41 -24.83
N ALA A 266 1.54 -11.66 -23.73
CA ALA A 266 2.51 -10.65 -23.32
C ALA A 266 3.91 -11.24 -23.07
N TYR A 267 4.00 -12.43 -22.49
CA TYR A 267 5.26 -13.14 -22.29
C TYR A 267 5.97 -13.45 -23.62
N HIS A 268 5.23 -13.85 -24.65
CA HIS A 268 5.81 -14.16 -25.97
C HIS A 268 6.14 -12.92 -26.78
N LEU A 269 5.33 -11.86 -26.68
CA LEU A 269 5.52 -10.65 -27.51
C LEU A 269 6.52 -9.66 -26.90
N PHE A 270 6.59 -9.53 -25.56
CA PHE A 270 7.36 -8.47 -24.90
C PHE A 270 8.58 -9.01 -24.15
N GLY A 271 9.79 -8.63 -24.60
CA GLY A 271 11.05 -9.04 -23.97
C GLY A 271 11.15 -8.65 -22.50
N HIS A 272 10.66 -7.46 -22.11
CA HIS A 272 10.68 -7.01 -20.71
C HIS A 272 9.77 -7.84 -19.78
N VAL A 273 8.69 -8.43 -20.30
CA VAL A 273 7.85 -9.38 -19.53
C VAL A 273 8.63 -10.68 -19.29
N ARG A 274 9.29 -11.17 -20.35
CA ARG A 274 10.12 -12.38 -20.27
C ARG A 274 11.26 -12.22 -19.26
N GLN A 275 11.97 -11.09 -19.30
CA GLN A 275 13.03 -10.77 -18.34
C GLN A 275 12.54 -10.82 -16.90
N ARG A 276 11.38 -10.21 -16.59
CA ARG A 276 10.78 -10.26 -15.24
C ARG A 276 10.39 -11.66 -14.81
N VAL A 277 9.84 -12.48 -15.73
CA VAL A 277 9.51 -13.89 -15.44
C VAL A 277 10.78 -14.71 -15.19
N THR A 278 11.85 -14.49 -15.96
CA THR A 278 13.14 -15.15 -15.75
C THR A 278 13.74 -14.79 -14.41
N ALA A 279 13.78 -13.50 -14.06
CA ALA A 279 14.29 -13.03 -12.79
C ALA A 279 13.44 -13.51 -11.59
N TRP A 280 12.13 -13.72 -11.78
CA TRP A 280 11.26 -14.29 -10.75
C TRP A 280 11.46 -15.81 -10.57
N LYS A 281 11.65 -16.56 -11.66
CA LYS A 281 11.83 -18.02 -11.60
C LYS A 281 13.18 -18.42 -11.01
N ASP A 282 14.24 -17.80 -11.47
CA ASP A 282 15.60 -18.06 -11.01
C ASP A 282 16.41 -16.76 -10.98
N PRO A 283 16.25 -15.99 -9.88
CA PRO A 283 16.98 -14.74 -9.74
C PRO A 283 18.48 -14.92 -9.62
N MET A 284 18.95 -16.10 -9.15
CA MET A 284 20.37 -16.39 -9.01
C MET A 284 21.05 -16.60 -10.36
N ALA A 285 20.39 -17.23 -11.32
CA ALA A 285 20.95 -17.42 -12.67
C ALA A 285 21.18 -16.09 -13.41
N VAL A 286 20.43 -15.04 -13.05
CA VAL A 286 20.53 -13.69 -13.64
C VAL A 286 21.00 -12.63 -12.62
N TYR A 287 21.80 -13.06 -11.64
CA TYR A 287 22.25 -12.23 -10.52
C TYR A 287 22.96 -10.93 -10.96
N GLN A 288 23.77 -10.97 -12.01
CA GLN A 288 24.51 -9.78 -12.47
C GLN A 288 23.65 -8.73 -13.19
N ASN A 289 22.39 -9.06 -13.50
CA ASN A 289 21.48 -8.21 -14.26
C ASN A 289 20.16 -7.99 -13.50
N GLU A 290 19.06 -8.49 -14.04
CA GLU A 290 17.70 -8.26 -13.54
C GLU A 290 17.42 -8.95 -12.20
N GLY A 291 18.19 -9.99 -11.84
CA GLY A 291 18.04 -10.73 -10.60
C GLY A 291 18.69 -10.06 -9.38
N TYR A 292 19.61 -9.11 -9.58
CA TYR A 292 20.43 -8.54 -8.49
C TYR A 292 19.60 -7.99 -7.33
N GLN A 293 18.58 -7.18 -7.63
CA GLN A 293 17.73 -6.59 -6.61
C GLN A 293 16.96 -7.64 -5.81
N ILE A 294 16.43 -8.66 -6.49
CA ILE A 294 15.66 -9.74 -5.87
C ILE A 294 16.57 -10.58 -4.97
N VAL A 295 17.77 -10.91 -5.45
CA VAL A 295 18.74 -11.72 -4.68
C VAL A 295 19.21 -10.97 -3.43
N GLN A 296 19.55 -9.68 -3.53
CA GLN A 296 19.91 -8.89 -2.36
C GLN A 296 18.77 -8.80 -1.35
N SER A 297 17.54 -8.68 -1.84
CA SER A 297 16.34 -8.74 -1.01
C SER A 297 16.20 -10.08 -0.29
N LEU A 298 16.37 -11.20 -0.99
CA LEU A 298 16.31 -12.54 -0.41
C LEU A 298 17.42 -12.78 0.62
N PHE A 299 18.63 -12.30 0.35
CA PHE A 299 19.73 -12.37 1.31
C PHE A 299 19.43 -11.59 2.59
N ALA A 300 18.87 -10.39 2.48
CA ALA A 300 18.47 -9.59 3.63
C ALA A 300 17.40 -10.31 4.46
N ILE A 301 16.38 -10.86 3.83
CA ILE A 301 15.33 -11.65 4.51
C ILE A 301 15.94 -12.87 5.21
N GLY A 302 16.83 -13.61 4.52
CA GLY A 302 17.50 -14.78 5.08
C GLY A 302 18.42 -14.43 6.26
N THR A 303 19.14 -13.32 6.18
CA THR A 303 20.04 -12.83 7.23
C THR A 303 19.26 -12.44 8.50
N GLY A 304 18.09 -11.83 8.36
CA GLY A 304 17.24 -11.45 9.50
C GLY A 304 16.69 -12.65 10.27
N GLY A 305 16.46 -13.78 9.61
CA GLY A 305 15.85 -14.95 10.23
C GLY A 305 14.49 -14.64 10.87
N TRP A 306 14.13 -15.37 11.93
CA TRP A 306 12.83 -15.21 12.58
C TRP A 306 12.72 -13.97 13.49
N PHE A 307 13.81 -13.61 14.18
CA PHE A 307 13.80 -12.57 15.22
C PHE A 307 14.46 -11.25 14.80
N GLY A 308 15.03 -11.20 13.61
CA GLY A 308 15.76 -10.03 13.12
C GLY A 308 17.18 -9.90 13.70
N MET A 309 18.01 -9.13 13.03
CA MET A 309 19.31 -8.75 13.54
C MET A 309 19.23 -7.72 14.66
N GLY A 310 18.13 -7.00 14.75
CA GLY A 310 17.92 -5.83 15.61
C GLY A 310 18.00 -4.53 14.81
N LEU A 311 17.22 -3.55 15.22
CA LEU A 311 17.14 -2.24 14.56
C LEU A 311 18.54 -1.57 14.58
N CYS A 312 18.98 -1.07 13.43
CA CYS A 312 20.33 -0.53 13.20
C CYS A 312 21.48 -1.55 13.33
N GLN A 313 21.20 -2.85 13.21
CA GLN A 313 22.22 -3.91 13.20
C GLN A 313 22.38 -4.57 11.81
N GLY A 314 21.39 -4.42 10.93
CA GLY A 314 21.44 -4.87 9.55
C GLY A 314 22.24 -3.93 8.65
N SER A 315 22.33 -4.30 7.38
CA SER A 315 22.94 -3.50 6.30
C SER A 315 21.94 -3.29 5.15
N PRO A 316 20.74 -2.79 5.40
CA PRO A 316 19.69 -2.67 4.39
C PRO A 316 20.08 -1.74 3.23
N GLU A 317 21.06 -0.86 3.41
CA GLU A 317 21.61 0.00 2.36
C GLU A 317 22.27 -0.78 1.20
N LYS A 318 22.59 -2.05 1.39
CA LYS A 318 23.09 -2.95 0.33
C LYS A 318 21.99 -3.37 -0.65
N ILE A 319 20.73 -3.27 -0.25
CA ILE A 319 19.60 -3.60 -1.10
C ILE A 319 19.32 -2.40 -2.03
N PRO A 320 19.40 -2.57 -3.35
CA PRO A 320 19.09 -1.47 -4.27
C PRO A 320 17.66 -0.98 -4.09
N VAL A 321 17.45 0.33 -4.15
CA VAL A 321 16.11 0.98 -4.04
C VAL A 321 15.35 0.61 -2.75
N VAL A 322 16.08 0.30 -1.67
CA VAL A 322 15.51 -0.14 -0.39
C VAL A 322 14.50 0.84 0.21
N LYS A 323 14.68 2.15 -0.01
CA LYS A 323 13.76 3.18 0.52
C LYS A 323 12.37 3.16 -0.14
N ASN A 324 12.22 2.47 -1.27
CA ASN A 324 10.99 2.42 -2.06
C ASN A 324 10.46 0.98 -2.15
N ASP A 325 10.98 0.20 -3.12
CA ASP A 325 10.38 -1.07 -3.53
C ASP A 325 10.76 -2.25 -2.59
N PHE A 326 11.89 -2.16 -1.90
CA PHE A 326 12.41 -3.25 -1.09
C PHE A 326 12.48 -2.94 0.41
N ILE A 327 11.69 -1.97 0.90
CA ILE A 327 11.64 -1.63 2.33
C ILE A 327 11.19 -2.81 3.20
N PHE A 328 10.33 -3.69 2.68
CA PHE A 328 9.89 -4.91 3.37
C PHE A 328 11.06 -5.85 3.67
N SER A 329 12.03 -5.95 2.78
CA SER A 329 13.24 -6.77 2.99
C SER A 329 14.11 -6.21 4.11
N ALA A 330 14.23 -4.88 4.20
CA ALA A 330 14.90 -4.21 5.30
C ALA A 330 14.20 -4.44 6.65
N ILE A 331 12.86 -4.46 6.65
CA ILE A 331 12.05 -4.83 7.82
C ILE A 331 12.36 -6.27 8.24
N CYS A 332 12.39 -7.22 7.30
CA CYS A 332 12.72 -8.61 7.58
C CYS A 332 14.13 -8.75 8.14
N GLU A 333 15.11 -8.03 7.59
CA GLU A 333 16.50 -8.09 8.04
C GLU A 333 16.66 -7.60 9.48
N GLU A 334 16.12 -6.43 9.81
CA GLU A 334 16.32 -5.81 11.12
C GLU A 334 15.31 -6.25 12.17
N LEU A 335 14.02 -6.42 11.83
CA LEU A 335 12.94 -6.76 12.77
C LEU A 335 12.51 -8.23 12.73
N GLY A 336 12.92 -8.98 11.69
CA GLY A 336 12.72 -10.42 11.58
C GLY A 336 11.44 -10.87 10.90
N GLY A 337 11.40 -12.17 10.56
CA GLY A 337 10.31 -12.80 9.83
C GLY A 337 8.98 -12.80 10.59
N ILE A 338 8.99 -12.98 11.92
CA ILE A 338 7.76 -12.94 12.71
C ILE A 338 7.14 -11.54 12.67
N PHE A 339 7.95 -10.48 12.81
CA PHE A 339 7.47 -9.10 12.69
C PHE A 339 6.88 -8.84 11.30
N ALA A 340 7.55 -9.31 10.25
CA ALA A 340 7.10 -9.16 8.87
C ALA A 340 5.77 -9.90 8.62
N ILE A 341 5.57 -11.10 9.16
CA ILE A 341 4.29 -11.82 9.12
C ILE A 341 3.21 -11.02 9.84
N CYS A 342 3.48 -10.50 11.03
CA CYS A 342 2.54 -9.65 11.76
C CYS A 342 2.16 -8.40 10.94
N LEU A 343 3.11 -7.77 10.27
CA LEU A 343 2.86 -6.62 9.39
C LEU A 343 1.92 -6.97 8.23
N ILE A 344 2.12 -8.12 7.58
CA ILE A 344 1.21 -8.64 6.55
C ILE A 344 -0.19 -8.88 7.13
N LEU A 345 -0.27 -9.45 8.33
CA LEU A 345 -1.55 -9.69 9.01
C LEU A 345 -2.27 -8.37 9.35
N VAL A 346 -1.54 -7.32 9.74
CA VAL A 346 -2.12 -5.97 9.94
C VAL A 346 -2.66 -5.41 8.63
N CYS A 347 -1.91 -5.53 7.50
CA CYS A 347 -2.40 -5.15 6.18
C CYS A 347 -3.66 -5.93 5.80
N MET A 348 -3.70 -7.24 6.09
CA MET A 348 -4.88 -8.07 5.84
C MET A 348 -6.07 -7.66 6.71
N SER A 349 -5.86 -7.36 7.99
CA SER A 349 -6.90 -6.81 8.88
C SER A 349 -7.45 -5.48 8.35
N PHE A 350 -6.57 -4.59 7.90
CA PHE A 350 -6.95 -3.32 7.28
C PHE A 350 -7.83 -3.54 6.05
N PHE A 351 -7.45 -4.44 5.14
CA PHE A 351 -8.22 -4.81 3.96
C PHE A 351 -9.58 -5.41 4.32
N LEU A 352 -9.61 -6.38 5.24
CA LEU A 352 -10.86 -7.02 5.69
C LEU A 352 -11.84 -6.02 6.30
N MET A 353 -11.34 -5.03 7.03
CA MET A 353 -12.18 -3.95 7.57
C MET A 353 -12.79 -3.09 6.47
N ILE A 354 -12.03 -2.74 5.44
CA ILE A 354 -12.56 -1.98 4.29
C ILE A 354 -13.67 -2.78 3.59
N VAL A 355 -13.42 -4.07 3.33
CA VAL A 355 -14.40 -4.98 2.72
C VAL A 355 -15.67 -5.08 3.58
N ASN A 356 -15.53 -5.24 4.89
CA ASN A 356 -16.68 -5.32 5.81
C ASN A 356 -17.51 -4.02 5.81
N ILE A 357 -16.86 -2.86 5.79
CA ILE A 357 -17.55 -1.56 5.68
C ILE A 357 -18.27 -1.46 4.33
N ALA A 358 -17.63 -1.85 3.23
CA ALA A 358 -18.22 -1.82 1.89
C ALA A 358 -19.46 -2.74 1.79
N LEU A 359 -19.39 -3.95 2.35
CA LEU A 359 -20.52 -4.89 2.37
C LEU A 359 -21.70 -4.34 3.19
N LYS A 360 -21.43 -3.74 4.34
CA LYS A 360 -22.49 -3.10 5.15
C LYS A 360 -23.18 -1.94 4.41
N LEU A 361 -22.42 -1.13 3.69
CA LEU A 361 -22.99 -0.04 2.87
C LEU A 361 -23.83 -0.58 1.71
N SER A 362 -23.40 -1.66 1.06
CA SER A 362 -24.17 -2.31 -0.01
C SER A 362 -25.50 -2.86 0.49
N LEU A 363 -25.56 -3.40 1.72
CA LEU A 363 -26.80 -3.92 2.33
C LEU A 363 -27.77 -2.82 2.75
N ILE A 364 -27.32 -1.60 3.01
CA ILE A 364 -28.17 -0.47 3.40
C ILE A 364 -28.83 0.19 2.16
N HIS A 365 -28.24 -0.01 0.98
CA HIS A 365 -28.73 0.58 -0.27
C HIS A 365 -29.51 -0.41 -1.17
N ILE A 366 -29.78 -1.62 -0.69
CA ILE A 366 -30.75 -2.58 -1.25
C ILE A 366 -32.08 -2.44 -0.52
#